data_c93eb0079cc4021caf5f1c83605c194c
#
_entry.id   c93eb0079cc4021caf5f1c83605c194c
#
_cell.length_a   1.000
_cell.length_b   1.000
_cell.length_c   1.000
_cell.angle_alpha   90.00
_cell.angle_beta   90.00
_cell.angle_gamma   90.00
#
_symmetry.space_group_name_H-M   'P 1'
#
loop_
_entity.id
_entity.type
_entity.pdbx_description
1 polymer ?
#
loop_
_entity_poly.entity_id
_entity_poly.type
_entity_poly.pdbx_seq_one_letter_code
_entity_poly.pdbx_strand_id
1 'polypeptide(L)'
;MGSSARGRLPFLVSLLAVLALVATACGGGGGQEASPSPEGKPLTFGMILVGPKNDHGWSQAHFEAGKYVEQQLGARMIVIDKVNPADRPETSVEQVVSDMIDQGAQLIFATSDDMKDGIQAAAAEHPDVPMIWSSGDSAWAEGKGYRADLENLGNVMGRMEYGKMIAGCAAALTTQTGKIGYLGPLINDETRRLTDSAFLGARYCWENFLGNEAADLAFSVNWIGFWFNIPGVTLDPTQVTNDFFDTDTDVVISGIDTTEALVRAGQRAKAGDTVWAIPYDFEGACGEAPDVCLGVPYFNWGPAYLNVARSAQDGTFAAGFQWNGPDWTDINNPDTSAVGFERGPALSADDASTLDQFVTGLADGSINLYTGPLNWQDGSVFLGDGEVATDQQIWYASQLLEGMKGASSAD
;
A
#
# COMPACT_ATOMS: atom_id res chain seq x y z
N MET A 1 -24.13 54.65 -50.79
CA MET A 1 -25.27 55.18 -50.06
C MET A 1 -24.92 55.02 -48.61
N GLY A 2 -24.46 55.91 -47.96
CA GLY A 2 -24.91 57.14 -47.35
C GLY A 2 -24.88 56.91 -45.84
N SER A 3 -24.04 57.53 -45.18
CA SER A 3 -23.90 58.86 -44.55
C SER A 3 -23.96 58.71 -43.05
N SER A 4 -22.83 58.94 -42.32
CA SER A 4 -22.44 60.19 -41.64
C SER A 4 -23.23 60.40 -40.37
N ALA A 5 -22.80 60.93 -39.27
CA ALA A 5 -21.66 61.73 -38.86
C ALA A 5 -21.69 61.87 -37.31
N ARG A 6 -20.49 61.91 -36.69
CA ARG A 6 -19.93 63.05 -35.95
C ARG A 6 -20.66 63.61 -34.72
N GLY A 7 -19.94 63.70 -33.64
CA GLY A 7 -19.92 64.87 -32.76
C GLY A 7 -19.44 64.54 -31.33
N ARG A 8 -18.14 64.63 -31.05
CA ARG A 8 -17.38 65.70 -30.34
C ARG A 8 -17.71 65.88 -28.84
N LEU A 9 -16.65 65.59 -28.06
CA LEU A 9 -16.25 66.21 -26.78
C LEU A 9 -16.51 67.71 -26.72
N PRO A 10 -16.43 68.39 -25.57
CA PRO A 10 -15.36 68.32 -24.60
C PRO A 10 -15.65 68.79 -23.12
N PHE A 11 -14.60 68.67 -22.28
CA PHE A 11 -14.12 69.57 -21.19
C PHE A 11 -14.96 69.66 -19.88
N LEU A 12 -14.46 69.79 -18.67
CA LEU A 12 -13.24 70.24 -17.98
C LEU A 12 -13.42 70.04 -16.46
N VAL A 13 -12.38 69.56 -15.77
CA VAL A 13 -11.64 70.20 -14.64
C VAL A 13 -12.39 70.54 -13.33
N SER A 14 -11.87 70.08 -12.28
CA SER A 14 -11.39 70.68 -11.02
C SER A 14 -11.83 69.94 -9.76
N LEU A 15 -10.93 69.32 -9.02
CA LEU A 15 -10.11 69.81 -7.90
C LEU A 15 -10.93 70.26 -6.66
N LEU A 16 -10.83 69.55 -5.57
CA LEU A 16 -10.30 70.00 -4.28
C LEU A 16 -10.68 69.07 -3.12
N ALA A 17 -9.69 68.84 -2.32
CA ALA A 17 -9.66 68.11 -1.07
C ALA A 17 -10.52 68.76 0.02
N VAL A 18 -11.02 67.98 0.98
CA VAL A 18 -11.03 68.32 2.41
C VAL A 18 -11.04 67.05 3.27
N LEU A 19 -10.12 67.03 4.21
CA LEU A 19 -10.02 66.18 5.38
C LEU A 19 -11.26 66.30 6.28
N ALA A 20 -11.70 65.17 6.85
CA ALA A 20 -12.24 65.17 8.22
C ALA A 20 -12.10 63.77 8.84
N LEU A 21 -11.29 63.69 9.89
CA LEU A 21 -11.28 62.65 10.91
C LEU A 21 -12.61 62.68 11.70
N VAL A 22 -13.18 61.51 11.97
CA VAL A 22 -13.81 61.22 13.27
C VAL A 22 -13.70 59.72 13.55
N ALA A 23 -13.10 59.38 14.68
CA ALA A 23 -13.06 58.07 15.30
C ALA A 23 -14.34 57.75 16.05
N THR A 24 -14.67 56.45 16.14
CA THR A 24 -15.08 55.68 17.33
C THR A 24 -15.82 54.42 16.87
N ALA A 25 -15.30 53.30 17.13
CA ALA A 25 -15.31 52.40 18.29
C ALA A 25 -16.28 51.20 18.16
N CYS A 26 -15.69 50.01 18.33
CA CYS A 26 -16.24 48.78 18.90
C CYS A 26 -17.17 47.86 18.05
N GLY A 27 -16.65 46.66 17.81
CA GLY A 27 -17.46 45.48 17.50
C GLY A 27 -16.62 44.37 16.93
N GLY A 28 -16.11 43.46 17.79
CA GLY A 28 -15.18 42.40 17.44
C GLY A 28 -15.68 41.32 16.48
N GLY A 29 -14.75 40.78 15.78
CA GLY A 29 -14.85 39.62 14.90
C GLY A 29 -13.49 39.42 14.28
N GLY A 30 -12.52 38.98 15.08
CA GLY A 30 -11.17 38.69 14.59
C GLY A 30 -11.23 37.45 13.71
N GLY A 31 -11.37 37.64 12.40
CA GLY A 31 -10.88 36.69 11.44
C GLY A 31 -9.35 36.70 11.54
N GLN A 32 -8.78 35.67 12.12
CA GLN A 32 -7.36 35.43 12.09
C GLN A 32 -7.02 35.11 10.64
N GLU A 33 -6.52 36.12 9.91
CA GLU A 33 -5.79 35.86 8.67
C GLU A 33 -4.64 34.96 9.05
N ALA A 34 -4.62 33.76 8.49
CA ALA A 34 -3.49 32.84 8.59
C ALA A 34 -2.25 33.63 8.12
N SER A 35 -1.31 33.84 9.01
CA SER A 35 0.00 34.35 8.65
C SER A 35 0.58 33.48 7.56
N PRO A 36 1.10 34.06 6.45
CA PRO A 36 1.82 33.25 5.47
C PRO A 36 2.97 32.56 6.20
N SER A 37 3.03 31.23 6.08
CA SER A 37 4.21 30.45 6.50
C SER A 37 5.47 31.12 5.94
N PRO A 38 6.57 31.16 6.69
CA PRO A 38 7.84 31.69 6.17
C PRO A 38 8.13 30.89 4.88
N GLU A 39 8.50 31.58 3.80
CA GLU A 39 9.00 30.99 2.56
C GLU A 39 10.30 30.23 2.88
N GLY A 40 10.15 29.02 3.45
CA GLY A 40 11.21 28.05 3.62
C GLY A 40 11.61 27.48 2.26
N LYS A 41 12.85 27.04 2.12
CA LYS A 41 13.27 26.29 0.94
C LYS A 41 12.33 25.08 0.77
N PRO A 42 11.95 24.71 -0.48
CA PRO A 42 11.16 23.52 -0.72
C PRO A 42 11.81 22.31 -0.03
N LEU A 43 11.00 21.46 0.62
CA LEU A 43 11.47 20.22 1.21
C LEU A 43 12.19 19.38 0.14
N THR A 44 13.36 18.87 0.46
CA THR A 44 14.00 17.79 -0.32
C THR A 44 13.94 16.51 0.48
N PHE A 45 13.46 15.43 -0.10
CA PHE A 45 13.40 14.14 0.58
C PHE A 45 14.02 13.02 -0.27
N GLY A 46 14.56 12.03 0.40
CA GLY A 46 15.12 10.82 -0.20
C GLY A 46 14.09 9.69 -0.21
N MET A 47 14.10 8.88 -1.27
CA MET A 47 13.31 7.65 -1.37
C MET A 47 14.19 6.53 -1.89
N ILE A 48 14.28 5.44 -1.12
CA ILE A 48 15.06 4.26 -1.43
C ILE A 48 14.10 3.14 -1.77
N LEU A 49 14.17 2.63 -2.99
CA LEU A 49 13.31 1.56 -3.52
C LEU A 49 14.09 0.26 -3.63
N VAL A 50 13.47 -0.86 -3.23
CA VAL A 50 14.08 -2.19 -3.31
C VAL A 50 14.14 -2.73 -4.72
N GLY A 51 13.11 -2.49 -5.52
CA GLY A 51 13.00 -2.88 -6.93
C GLY A 51 13.02 -1.70 -7.89
N PRO A 52 12.76 -1.92 -9.17
CA PRO A 52 12.63 -0.86 -10.16
C PRO A 52 11.44 0.04 -9.86
N LYS A 53 11.58 1.35 -10.04
CA LYS A 53 10.48 2.32 -9.85
C LYS A 53 9.29 2.18 -10.83
N ASN A 54 9.33 1.21 -11.71
CA ASN A 54 8.32 0.89 -12.71
C ASN A 54 8.08 -0.63 -12.80
N ASP A 55 8.08 -1.30 -11.64
CA ASP A 55 7.87 -2.74 -11.51
C ASP A 55 6.40 -3.18 -11.62
N HIS A 56 5.48 -2.23 -11.70
CA HIS A 56 4.02 -2.42 -11.66
C HIS A 56 3.53 -3.08 -10.37
N GLY A 57 4.28 -2.88 -9.28
CA GLY A 57 4.06 -3.43 -7.95
C GLY A 57 4.55 -2.51 -6.84
N TRP A 58 5.23 -3.09 -5.86
CA TRP A 58 5.64 -2.43 -4.62
C TRP A 58 6.46 -1.15 -4.81
N SER A 59 7.56 -1.23 -5.58
CA SER A 59 8.44 -0.07 -5.73
C SER A 59 7.79 1.06 -6.54
N GLN A 60 6.95 0.74 -7.52
CA GLN A 60 6.19 1.75 -8.26
C GLN A 60 5.15 2.42 -7.36
N ALA A 61 4.44 1.69 -6.50
CA ALA A 61 3.47 2.29 -5.58
C ALA A 61 4.13 3.32 -4.64
N HIS A 62 5.32 3.03 -4.13
CA HIS A 62 6.11 4.00 -3.35
C HIS A 62 6.59 5.19 -4.19
N PHE A 63 7.06 4.93 -5.41
CA PHE A 63 7.52 5.99 -6.32
C PHE A 63 6.37 6.97 -6.64
N GLU A 64 5.18 6.47 -6.95
CA GLU A 64 4.00 7.31 -7.21
C GLU A 64 3.59 8.12 -5.96
N ALA A 65 3.70 7.54 -4.77
CA ALA A 65 3.50 8.28 -3.51
C ALA A 65 4.52 9.42 -3.33
N GLY A 66 5.77 9.20 -3.70
CA GLY A 66 6.78 10.26 -3.72
C GLY A 66 6.42 11.37 -4.71
N LYS A 67 5.91 11.02 -5.90
CA LYS A 67 5.40 11.98 -6.89
C LYS A 67 4.20 12.77 -6.36
N TYR A 68 3.30 12.10 -5.63
CA TYR A 68 2.17 12.75 -4.96
C TYR A 68 2.67 13.81 -3.95
N VAL A 69 3.67 13.47 -3.11
CA VAL A 69 4.28 14.44 -2.18
C VAL A 69 4.91 15.62 -2.92
N GLU A 70 5.66 15.38 -4.01
CA GLU A 70 6.22 16.46 -4.85
C GLU A 70 5.12 17.41 -5.36
N GLN A 71 4.02 16.87 -5.85
CA GLN A 71 2.90 17.65 -6.39
C GLN A 71 2.18 18.47 -5.31
N GLN A 72 1.96 17.88 -4.13
CA GLN A 72 1.21 18.52 -3.05
C GLN A 72 1.99 19.60 -2.30
N LEU A 73 3.32 19.46 -2.18
CA LEU A 73 4.16 20.38 -1.38
C LEU A 73 5.12 21.23 -2.23
N GLY A 74 5.22 21.00 -3.54
CA GLY A 74 6.30 21.56 -4.33
C GLY A 74 7.68 21.06 -3.86
N ALA A 75 7.72 19.90 -3.22
CA ALA A 75 8.93 19.27 -2.70
C ALA A 75 9.78 18.68 -3.85
N ARG A 76 11.03 18.33 -3.54
CA ARG A 76 11.95 17.65 -4.47
C ARG A 76 12.28 16.26 -3.95
N MET A 77 12.01 15.22 -4.74
CA MET A 77 12.40 13.84 -4.44
C MET A 77 13.79 13.53 -5.02
N ILE A 78 14.65 12.93 -4.19
CA ILE A 78 15.85 12.20 -4.63
C ILE A 78 15.49 10.72 -4.53
N VAL A 79 15.50 10.00 -5.65
CA VAL A 79 15.13 8.57 -5.66
C VAL A 79 16.31 7.73 -6.14
N ILE A 80 16.54 6.62 -5.42
CA ILE A 80 17.46 5.55 -5.83
C ILE A 80 16.67 4.25 -5.79
N ASP A 81 16.57 3.60 -6.93
CA ASP A 81 15.89 2.32 -7.07
C ASP A 81 16.87 1.14 -7.09
N LYS A 82 16.32 -0.09 -6.97
CA LYS A 82 17.06 -1.34 -7.02
C LYS A 82 18.15 -1.42 -5.94
N VAL A 83 17.87 -0.92 -4.74
CA VAL A 83 18.76 -1.07 -3.60
C VAL A 83 18.45 -2.41 -2.92
N ASN A 84 19.06 -3.46 -3.46
CA ASN A 84 18.97 -4.84 -3.00
C ASN A 84 20.28 -5.57 -3.30
N PRO A 85 20.56 -6.72 -2.65
CA PRO A 85 21.83 -7.45 -2.82
C PRO A 85 22.07 -8.01 -4.23
N ALA A 86 21.02 -8.20 -5.03
CA ALA A 86 21.15 -8.73 -6.39
C ALA A 86 21.58 -7.67 -7.41
N ASP A 87 20.94 -6.48 -7.35
CA ASP A 87 21.21 -5.41 -8.29
C ASP A 87 22.43 -4.54 -7.88
N ARG A 88 22.63 -4.36 -6.54
CA ARG A 88 23.67 -3.48 -5.98
C ARG A 88 24.39 -4.14 -4.80
N PRO A 89 25.16 -5.24 -5.02
CA PRO A 89 25.75 -6.02 -3.94
C PRO A 89 26.75 -5.24 -3.07
N GLU A 90 27.33 -4.16 -3.58
CA GLU A 90 28.32 -3.33 -2.87
C GLU A 90 27.71 -2.06 -2.27
N THR A 91 26.38 -1.88 -2.33
CA THR A 91 25.71 -0.65 -1.88
C THR A 91 24.94 -0.94 -0.59
N SER A 92 25.31 -0.28 0.51
CA SER A 92 24.54 -0.35 1.74
C SER A 92 23.48 0.76 1.82
N VAL A 93 22.43 0.51 2.60
CA VAL A 93 21.35 1.51 2.82
C VAL A 93 21.92 2.74 3.55
N GLU A 94 22.83 2.56 4.51
CA GLU A 94 23.50 3.65 5.25
C GLU A 94 24.24 4.59 4.29
N GLN A 95 24.99 4.02 3.33
CA GLN A 95 25.69 4.81 2.31
C GLN A 95 24.70 5.61 1.47
N VAL A 96 23.60 4.99 1.03
CA VAL A 96 22.57 5.66 0.21
C VAL A 96 21.93 6.81 1.01
N VAL A 97 21.61 6.58 2.29
CA VAL A 97 21.05 7.63 3.16
C VAL A 97 22.01 8.79 3.31
N SER A 98 23.30 8.54 3.62
CA SER A 98 24.32 9.58 3.77
C SER A 98 24.50 10.38 2.49
N ASP A 99 24.57 9.70 1.33
CA ASP A 99 24.66 10.36 0.02
C ASP A 99 23.43 11.24 -0.30
N MET A 100 22.22 10.83 0.13
CA MET A 100 21.00 11.62 -0.03
C MET A 100 21.00 12.86 0.89
N ILE A 101 21.47 12.71 2.13
CA ILE A 101 21.60 13.82 3.08
C ILE A 101 22.62 14.84 2.56
N ASP A 102 23.75 14.40 2.02
CA ASP A 102 24.75 15.27 1.40
C ASP A 102 24.20 16.03 0.18
N GLN A 103 23.22 15.45 -0.52
CA GLN A 103 22.48 16.11 -1.60
C GLN A 103 21.35 17.04 -1.11
N GLY A 104 21.17 17.15 0.21
CA GLY A 104 20.24 18.04 0.87
C GLY A 104 18.89 17.42 1.25
N ALA A 105 18.78 16.08 1.32
CA ALA A 105 17.59 15.45 1.84
C ALA A 105 17.39 15.74 3.33
N GLN A 106 16.19 16.12 3.70
CA GLN A 106 15.76 16.52 5.04
C GLN A 106 14.79 15.50 5.65
N LEU A 107 14.43 14.48 4.88
CA LEU A 107 13.56 13.36 5.23
C LEU A 107 13.94 12.18 4.33
N ILE A 108 13.95 10.96 4.87
CA ILE A 108 14.25 9.74 4.12
C ILE A 108 13.10 8.74 4.27
N PHE A 109 12.71 8.12 3.14
CA PHE A 109 11.84 6.96 3.09
C PHE A 109 12.64 5.74 2.64
N ALA A 110 12.76 4.73 3.50
CA ALA A 110 13.28 3.40 3.18
C ALA A 110 12.10 2.43 3.04
N THR A 111 11.94 1.85 1.86
CA THR A 111 10.67 1.23 1.46
C THR A 111 10.74 -0.28 1.33
N SER A 112 11.44 -0.96 2.23
CA SER A 112 11.48 -2.43 2.25
C SER A 112 11.87 -2.97 3.62
N ASP A 113 11.40 -4.18 3.94
CA ASP A 113 11.83 -4.94 5.12
C ASP A 113 13.34 -5.25 5.05
N ASP A 114 13.88 -5.50 3.88
CA ASP A 114 15.33 -5.73 3.67
C ASP A 114 16.22 -4.53 4.06
N MET A 115 15.65 -3.34 4.21
CA MET A 115 16.38 -2.14 4.58
C MET A 115 16.50 -1.94 6.10
N LYS A 116 15.93 -2.84 6.90
CA LYS A 116 15.82 -2.75 8.36
C LYS A 116 17.11 -2.32 9.05
N ASP A 117 18.16 -3.11 8.91
CA ASP A 117 19.41 -2.90 9.66
C ASP A 117 20.11 -1.61 9.21
N GLY A 118 20.10 -1.34 7.91
CA GLY A 118 20.73 -0.17 7.34
C GLY A 118 20.01 1.14 7.69
N ILE A 119 18.66 1.17 7.64
CA ILE A 119 17.94 2.39 8.02
C ILE A 119 18.01 2.67 9.52
N GLN A 120 18.04 1.63 10.37
CA GLN A 120 18.24 1.79 11.81
C GLN A 120 19.65 2.32 12.12
N ALA A 121 20.68 1.84 11.43
CA ALA A 121 22.05 2.34 11.56
C ALA A 121 22.14 3.80 11.09
N ALA A 122 21.56 4.13 9.94
CA ALA A 122 21.53 5.49 9.42
C ALA A 122 20.77 6.46 10.36
N ALA A 123 19.65 6.03 10.95
CA ALA A 123 18.91 6.84 11.90
C ALA A 123 19.72 7.14 13.18
N ALA A 124 20.52 6.19 13.65
CA ALA A 124 21.42 6.40 14.77
C ALA A 124 22.58 7.35 14.42
N GLU A 125 23.09 7.32 13.19
CA GLU A 125 24.16 8.19 12.71
C GLU A 125 23.69 9.63 12.44
N HIS A 126 22.44 9.80 11.98
CA HIS A 126 21.87 11.07 11.60
C HIS A 126 20.62 11.42 12.44
N PRO A 127 20.75 11.63 13.77
CA PRO A 127 19.60 11.78 14.68
C PRO A 127 18.71 13.00 14.39
N ASP A 128 19.25 13.98 13.68
CA ASP A 128 18.53 15.22 13.32
C ASP A 128 17.70 15.08 12.03
N VAL A 129 17.80 13.94 11.31
CA VAL A 129 17.09 13.72 10.05
C VAL A 129 15.95 12.75 10.28
N PRO A 130 14.68 13.17 10.09
CA PRO A 130 13.54 12.27 10.08
C PRO A 130 13.67 11.15 9.06
N MET A 131 13.34 9.93 9.45
CA MET A 131 13.35 8.76 8.59
C MET A 131 12.07 7.94 8.77
N ILE A 132 11.60 7.34 7.69
CA ILE A 132 10.50 6.37 7.71
C ILE A 132 11.01 5.05 7.15
N TRP A 133 10.76 3.98 7.89
CA TRP A 133 10.93 2.62 7.41
C TRP A 133 9.56 2.00 7.18
N SER A 134 9.17 1.86 5.90
CA SER A 134 7.93 1.20 5.52
C SER A 134 8.05 -0.30 5.69
N SER A 135 6.96 -0.93 6.15
CA SER A 135 6.82 -2.29 6.64
C SER A 135 7.47 -2.60 8.01
N GLY A 136 8.15 -1.65 8.65
CA GLY A 136 8.80 -1.89 9.93
C GLY A 136 7.93 -1.64 11.17
N ASP A 137 8.46 -2.04 12.33
CA ASP A 137 7.82 -1.92 13.65
C ASP A 137 8.72 -1.26 14.72
N SER A 138 9.81 -0.60 14.29
CA SER A 138 10.81 -0.02 15.19
C SER A 138 10.27 1.12 16.06
N ALA A 139 9.21 1.80 15.63
CA ALA A 139 8.55 2.88 16.39
C ALA A 139 7.30 2.40 17.13
N TRP A 140 6.98 1.11 17.11
CA TRP A 140 5.84 0.52 17.80
C TRP A 140 6.24 0.06 19.21
N ALA A 141 5.83 0.84 20.24
CA ALA A 141 6.24 0.59 21.63
C ALA A 141 5.88 -0.82 22.14
N GLU A 142 4.84 -1.45 21.59
CA GLU A 142 4.37 -2.79 21.92
C GLU A 142 4.91 -3.85 20.95
N GLY A 143 5.63 -3.42 19.89
CA GLY A 143 6.19 -4.31 18.86
C GLY A 143 7.47 -5.01 19.31
N LYS A 144 7.75 -6.16 18.69
CA LYS A 144 8.98 -6.96 18.98
C LYS A 144 10.25 -6.24 18.53
N GLY A 145 10.15 -5.38 17.51
CA GLY A 145 11.26 -4.63 16.92
C GLY A 145 11.48 -3.25 17.53
N TYR A 146 10.79 -2.88 18.62
CA TYR A 146 10.81 -1.53 19.17
C TYR A 146 12.22 -1.02 19.51
N ARG A 147 12.53 0.19 19.05
CA ARG A 147 13.80 0.90 19.22
C ARG A 147 13.56 2.28 19.83
N ALA A 148 13.45 2.34 21.16
CA ALA A 148 13.23 3.59 21.90
C ALA A 148 14.39 4.61 21.75
N ASP A 149 15.55 4.15 21.31
CA ASP A 149 16.75 4.97 21.09
C ASP A 149 16.77 5.67 19.72
N LEU A 150 15.83 5.36 18.81
CA LEU A 150 15.74 5.94 17.47
C LEU A 150 14.53 6.90 17.37
N GLU A 151 14.64 8.06 18.01
CA GLU A 151 13.55 9.05 18.09
C GLU A 151 13.22 9.73 16.74
N ASN A 152 14.06 9.54 15.73
CA ASN A 152 13.91 10.07 14.39
C ASN A 152 13.46 9.03 13.34
N LEU A 153 13.21 7.77 13.74
CA LEU A 153 12.79 6.69 12.85
C LEU A 153 11.34 6.27 13.12
N GLY A 154 10.42 6.66 12.24
CA GLY A 154 9.02 6.23 12.26
C GLY A 154 8.75 5.05 11.33
N ASN A 155 7.55 4.47 11.44
CA ASN A 155 7.07 3.42 10.56
C ASN A 155 5.72 3.80 9.95
N VAL A 156 5.53 3.42 8.68
CA VAL A 156 4.25 3.55 7.96
C VAL A 156 3.96 2.24 7.25
N MET A 157 2.78 1.68 7.47
CA MET A 157 2.27 0.48 6.79
C MET A 157 0.78 0.61 6.52
N GLY A 158 0.30 0.04 5.41
CA GLY A 158 -1.13 -0.15 5.14
C GLY A 158 -1.65 -1.44 5.77
N ARG A 159 -2.91 -1.45 6.26
CA ARG A 159 -3.61 -2.68 6.68
C ARG A 159 -4.06 -3.48 5.45
N MET A 160 -3.10 -4.00 4.72
CA MET A 160 -3.31 -4.75 3.49
C MET A 160 -4.04 -6.08 3.74
N GLU A 161 -4.16 -6.50 4.97
CA GLU A 161 -5.01 -7.60 5.40
C GLU A 161 -6.42 -7.47 4.82
N TYR A 162 -6.99 -6.27 4.85
CA TYR A 162 -8.30 -6.00 4.25
C TYR A 162 -8.30 -6.14 2.73
N GLY A 163 -7.28 -5.62 2.06
CA GLY A 163 -7.11 -5.78 0.60
C GLY A 163 -6.98 -7.25 0.21
N LYS A 164 -6.21 -8.03 0.98
CA LYS A 164 -6.06 -9.49 0.76
C LYS A 164 -7.33 -10.28 1.07
N MET A 165 -8.11 -9.90 2.10
CA MET A 165 -9.43 -10.49 2.35
C MET A 165 -10.36 -10.28 1.14
N ILE A 166 -10.39 -9.07 0.58
CA ILE A 166 -11.20 -8.75 -0.60
C ILE A 166 -10.72 -9.54 -1.82
N ALA A 167 -9.39 -9.65 -2.02
CA ALA A 167 -8.80 -10.46 -3.08
C ALA A 167 -9.17 -11.95 -2.96
N GLY A 168 -9.09 -12.50 -1.74
CA GLY A 168 -9.50 -13.87 -1.46
C GLY A 168 -10.96 -14.11 -1.76
N CYS A 169 -11.84 -13.19 -1.35
CA CYS A 169 -13.26 -13.25 -1.66
C CYS A 169 -13.52 -13.24 -3.19
N ALA A 170 -12.89 -12.29 -3.93
CA ALA A 170 -13.02 -12.23 -5.39
C ALA A 170 -12.56 -13.53 -6.06
N ALA A 171 -11.47 -14.13 -5.58
CA ALA A 171 -10.98 -15.42 -6.07
C ALA A 171 -11.99 -16.55 -5.82
N ALA A 172 -12.58 -16.61 -4.62
CA ALA A 172 -13.56 -17.64 -4.27
C ALA A 172 -14.87 -17.51 -5.05
N LEU A 173 -15.32 -16.29 -5.32
CA LEU A 173 -16.52 -16.04 -6.12
C LEU A 173 -16.34 -16.46 -7.58
N THR A 174 -15.11 -16.39 -8.11
CA THR A 174 -14.82 -16.65 -9.54
C THR A 174 -14.36 -18.07 -9.82
N THR A 175 -13.64 -18.74 -8.89
CA THR A 175 -13.12 -20.09 -9.14
C THR A 175 -14.21 -21.06 -9.52
N GLN A 176 -13.96 -21.87 -10.56
CA GLN A 176 -14.85 -22.94 -11.01
C GLN A 176 -14.44 -24.31 -10.46
N THR A 177 -13.20 -24.41 -9.99
CA THR A 177 -12.62 -25.67 -9.49
C THR A 177 -12.55 -25.74 -7.96
N GLY A 178 -12.79 -24.62 -7.26
CA GLY A 178 -12.55 -24.50 -5.82
C GLY A 178 -11.08 -24.54 -5.43
N LYS A 179 -10.15 -24.37 -6.40
CA LYS A 179 -8.71 -24.42 -6.17
C LYS A 179 -8.09 -23.07 -6.42
N ILE A 180 -7.56 -22.45 -5.37
CA ILE A 180 -6.90 -21.15 -5.38
C ILE A 180 -5.42 -21.34 -5.05
N GLY A 181 -4.54 -20.79 -5.89
CA GLY A 181 -3.10 -20.68 -5.66
C GLY A 181 -2.73 -19.34 -5.06
N TYR A 182 -1.77 -19.33 -4.18
CA TYR A 182 -1.13 -18.11 -3.68
C TYR A 182 0.37 -18.13 -4.01
N LEU A 183 0.79 -17.23 -4.88
CA LEU A 183 2.19 -17.03 -5.24
C LEU A 183 2.83 -16.13 -4.19
N GLY A 184 3.51 -16.71 -3.21
CA GLY A 184 4.10 -15.99 -2.10
C GLY A 184 5.55 -15.57 -2.36
N PRO A 185 6.03 -14.44 -1.76
CA PRO A 185 7.42 -14.02 -1.87
C PRO A 185 8.34 -14.86 -0.97
N LEU A 186 8.92 -14.29 0.06
CA LEU A 186 9.62 -15.00 1.13
C LEU A 186 8.68 -15.26 2.31
N ILE A 187 9.10 -16.07 3.27
CA ILE A 187 8.30 -16.37 4.47
C ILE A 187 8.77 -15.48 5.63
N ASN A 188 7.91 -14.55 6.05
CA ASN A 188 8.06 -13.76 7.28
C ASN A 188 6.69 -13.48 7.90
N ASP A 189 6.63 -12.71 9.00
CA ASP A 189 5.38 -12.40 9.70
C ASP A 189 4.39 -11.64 8.81
N GLU A 190 4.88 -10.72 7.95
CA GLU A 190 4.05 -9.96 7.02
C GLU A 190 3.42 -10.86 5.96
N THR A 191 4.25 -11.64 5.28
CA THR A 191 3.76 -12.45 4.14
C THR A 191 2.81 -13.54 4.60
N ARG A 192 3.02 -14.11 5.81
CA ARG A 192 2.05 -15.05 6.41
C ARG A 192 0.72 -14.37 6.70
N ARG A 193 0.69 -13.22 7.42
CA ARG A 193 -0.58 -12.55 7.75
C ARG A 193 -1.37 -12.12 6.52
N LEU A 194 -0.69 -11.70 5.45
CA LEU A 194 -1.35 -11.33 4.20
C LEU A 194 -1.92 -12.54 3.47
N THR A 195 -1.18 -13.66 3.48
CA THR A 195 -1.65 -14.93 2.92
C THR A 195 -2.83 -15.50 3.71
N ASP A 196 -2.75 -15.47 5.04
CA ASP A 196 -3.85 -15.86 5.95
C ASP A 196 -5.09 -15.01 5.70
N SER A 197 -4.93 -13.71 5.51
CA SER A 197 -6.03 -12.79 5.20
C SER A 197 -6.71 -13.13 3.88
N ALA A 198 -5.94 -13.46 2.84
CA ALA A 198 -6.50 -13.92 1.56
C ALA A 198 -7.28 -15.22 1.73
N PHE A 199 -6.75 -16.18 2.48
CA PHE A 199 -7.44 -17.43 2.78
C PHE A 199 -8.73 -17.20 3.56
N LEU A 200 -8.72 -16.37 4.60
CA LEU A 200 -9.90 -16.04 5.39
C LEU A 200 -10.99 -15.40 4.53
N GLY A 201 -10.64 -14.48 3.65
CA GLY A 201 -11.58 -13.88 2.71
C GLY A 201 -12.15 -14.89 1.72
N ALA A 202 -11.29 -15.76 1.16
CA ALA A 202 -11.73 -16.82 0.26
C ALA A 202 -12.68 -17.79 0.96
N ARG A 203 -12.31 -18.30 2.13
CA ARG A 203 -13.14 -19.24 2.90
C ARG A 203 -14.48 -18.63 3.27
N TYR A 204 -14.49 -17.36 3.76
CA TYR A 204 -15.72 -16.69 4.14
C TYR A 204 -16.72 -16.59 2.96
N CYS A 205 -16.26 -16.14 1.80
CA CYS A 205 -17.12 -15.97 0.63
C CYS A 205 -17.56 -17.31 0.06
N TRP A 206 -16.67 -18.33 0.08
CA TRP A 206 -16.98 -19.69 -0.33
C TRP A 206 -18.10 -20.32 0.49
N GLU A 207 -18.04 -20.18 1.82
CA GLU A 207 -19.03 -20.75 2.73
C GLU A 207 -20.32 -19.91 2.81
N ASN A 208 -20.20 -18.60 2.98
CA ASN A 208 -21.34 -17.76 3.37
C ASN A 208 -22.09 -17.16 2.19
N PHE A 209 -21.45 -16.88 1.06
CA PHE A 209 -22.13 -16.37 -0.12
C PHE A 209 -22.46 -17.45 -1.15
N LEU A 210 -21.59 -18.46 -1.30
CA LEU A 210 -21.83 -19.55 -2.25
C LEU A 210 -22.49 -20.75 -1.60
N GLY A 211 -22.47 -20.88 -0.27
CA GLY A 211 -23.08 -21.99 0.47
C GLY A 211 -22.34 -23.32 0.29
N ASN A 212 -21.06 -23.29 -0.06
CA ASN A 212 -20.24 -24.47 -0.27
C ASN A 212 -19.62 -24.96 1.06
N GLU A 213 -19.20 -26.22 1.09
CA GLU A 213 -18.49 -26.76 2.25
C GLU A 213 -17.02 -26.30 2.27
N ALA A 214 -16.50 -25.97 3.46
CA ALA A 214 -15.09 -25.55 3.60
C ALA A 214 -14.09 -26.56 3.03
N ALA A 215 -14.40 -27.86 3.13
CA ALA A 215 -13.55 -28.94 2.66
C ALA A 215 -13.38 -28.99 1.12
N ASP A 216 -14.27 -28.33 0.39
CA ASP A 216 -14.23 -28.27 -1.07
C ASP A 216 -13.36 -27.11 -1.58
N LEU A 217 -12.91 -26.21 -0.68
CA LEU A 217 -11.96 -25.14 -1.01
C LEU A 217 -10.53 -25.61 -0.77
N ALA A 218 -9.71 -25.63 -1.80
CA ALA A 218 -8.28 -25.89 -1.72
C ALA A 218 -7.49 -24.59 -1.90
N PHE A 219 -6.77 -24.17 -0.86
CA PHE A 219 -5.91 -22.98 -0.90
C PHE A 219 -4.44 -23.40 -0.74
N SER A 220 -3.65 -23.23 -1.79
CA SER A 220 -2.26 -23.69 -1.85
C SER A 220 -1.29 -22.55 -2.01
N VAL A 221 -0.23 -22.53 -1.20
CA VAL A 221 0.78 -21.47 -1.16
C VAL A 221 2.11 -22.01 -1.64
N ASN A 222 2.75 -21.33 -2.58
CA ASN A 222 4.13 -21.57 -2.99
C ASN A 222 4.94 -20.29 -2.87
N TRP A 223 6.02 -20.36 -2.08
CA TRP A 223 6.94 -19.26 -1.82
C TRP A 223 8.10 -19.29 -2.80
N ILE A 224 8.45 -18.14 -3.40
CA ILE A 224 9.57 -18.07 -4.35
C ILE A 224 10.92 -17.82 -3.68
N GLY A 225 10.94 -17.29 -2.44
CA GLY A 225 12.15 -17.09 -1.63
C GLY A 225 12.68 -15.65 -1.58
N PHE A 226 12.07 -14.72 -2.30
CA PHE A 226 12.33 -13.29 -2.23
C PHE A 226 11.09 -12.49 -2.71
N TRP A 227 11.11 -11.17 -2.59
CA TRP A 227 10.00 -10.28 -2.97
C TRP A 227 9.65 -10.34 -4.46
N PHE A 228 10.64 -10.58 -5.32
CA PHE A 228 10.53 -10.71 -6.76
C PHE A 228 11.52 -11.74 -7.31
N ASN A 229 11.46 -12.00 -8.62
CA ASN A 229 12.34 -12.98 -9.25
C ASN A 229 13.82 -12.52 -9.25
N ILE A 230 14.69 -13.32 -8.62
CA ILE A 230 16.15 -13.21 -8.73
C ILE A 230 16.65 -14.47 -9.41
N PRO A 231 17.06 -14.43 -10.68
CA PRO A 231 17.49 -15.60 -11.42
C PRO A 231 18.62 -16.38 -10.72
N GLY A 232 18.40 -17.68 -10.51
CA GLY A 232 19.35 -18.56 -9.83
C GLY A 232 19.37 -18.49 -8.31
N VAL A 233 18.54 -17.63 -7.70
CA VAL A 233 18.35 -17.50 -6.24
C VAL A 233 16.93 -17.90 -5.85
N THR A 234 15.92 -17.36 -6.51
CA THR A 234 14.52 -17.65 -6.24
C THR A 234 13.98 -18.76 -7.14
N LEU A 235 12.81 -19.32 -6.78
CA LEU A 235 12.01 -20.04 -7.76
C LEU A 235 11.50 -19.04 -8.81
N ASP A 236 11.38 -19.49 -10.06
CA ASP A 236 10.83 -18.66 -11.14
C ASP A 236 9.31 -18.50 -10.93
N PRO A 237 8.79 -17.28 -10.68
CA PRO A 237 7.37 -17.05 -10.43
C PRO A 237 6.48 -17.42 -11.63
N THR A 238 7.00 -17.33 -12.86
CA THR A 238 6.28 -17.79 -14.05
C THR A 238 6.10 -19.30 -14.04
N GLN A 239 7.16 -20.04 -13.63
CA GLN A 239 7.07 -21.50 -13.51
C GLN A 239 6.14 -21.92 -12.36
N VAL A 240 6.27 -21.28 -11.18
CA VAL A 240 5.38 -21.56 -10.04
C VAL A 240 3.92 -21.30 -10.40
N THR A 241 3.62 -20.24 -11.15
CA THR A 241 2.26 -19.96 -11.65
C THR A 241 1.77 -21.02 -12.62
N ASN A 242 2.64 -21.53 -13.51
CA ASN A 242 2.31 -22.67 -14.38
C ASN A 242 1.98 -23.91 -13.58
N ASP A 243 2.80 -24.24 -12.57
CA ASP A 243 2.61 -25.43 -11.75
C ASP A 243 1.26 -25.39 -11.02
N PHE A 244 0.77 -24.22 -10.62
CA PHE A 244 -0.59 -24.04 -10.11
C PHE A 244 -1.63 -24.41 -11.20
N PHE A 245 -1.57 -23.77 -12.37
CA PHE A 245 -2.54 -24.01 -13.44
C PHE A 245 -2.50 -25.45 -13.98
N ASP A 246 -1.36 -26.10 -13.94
CA ASP A 246 -1.22 -27.51 -14.36
C ASP A 246 -1.84 -28.51 -13.36
N THR A 247 -2.23 -28.04 -12.15
CA THR A 247 -2.90 -28.85 -11.11
C THR A 247 -4.38 -28.52 -10.93
N ASP A 248 -5.03 -28.03 -11.97
CA ASP A 248 -6.43 -27.57 -12.00
C ASP A 248 -6.73 -26.37 -11.06
N THR A 249 -5.73 -25.67 -10.56
CA THR A 249 -5.93 -24.35 -9.96
C THR A 249 -6.33 -23.38 -11.07
N ASP A 250 -7.41 -22.65 -10.89
CA ASP A 250 -7.90 -21.74 -11.92
C ASP A 250 -7.80 -20.25 -11.53
N VAL A 251 -7.52 -19.96 -10.26
CA VAL A 251 -7.26 -18.59 -9.79
C VAL A 251 -5.94 -18.55 -9.03
N VAL A 252 -5.05 -17.61 -9.38
CA VAL A 252 -3.81 -17.34 -8.64
C VAL A 252 -3.82 -15.93 -8.07
N ILE A 253 -3.68 -15.83 -6.74
CA ILE A 253 -3.47 -14.56 -6.03
C ILE A 253 -1.97 -14.34 -5.88
N SER A 254 -1.48 -13.18 -6.30
CA SER A 254 -0.08 -12.80 -6.11
C SER A 254 0.16 -12.15 -4.75
N GLY A 255 1.30 -12.47 -4.15
CA GLY A 255 1.87 -11.80 -2.98
C GLY A 255 3.28 -11.27 -3.26
N ILE A 256 3.78 -11.38 -4.51
CA ILE A 256 5.09 -10.86 -4.91
C ILE A 256 4.98 -9.44 -5.48
N ASP A 257 6.07 -8.70 -5.47
CA ASP A 257 6.16 -7.27 -5.86
C ASP A 257 5.98 -7.02 -7.36
N THR A 258 5.78 -8.08 -8.16
CA THR A 258 5.76 -8.01 -9.62
C THR A 258 4.59 -8.80 -10.22
N THR A 259 4.31 -8.63 -11.52
CA THR A 259 3.04 -9.05 -12.16
C THR A 259 3.10 -10.39 -12.90
N GLU A 260 4.14 -11.23 -12.67
CA GLU A 260 4.32 -12.49 -13.43
C GLU A 260 3.10 -13.41 -13.40
N ALA A 261 2.42 -13.54 -12.25
CA ALA A 261 1.22 -14.38 -12.13
C ALA A 261 0.12 -13.92 -13.10
N LEU A 262 -0.14 -12.61 -13.17
CA LEU A 262 -1.15 -12.03 -14.04
C LEU A 262 -0.76 -12.17 -15.52
N VAL A 263 0.49 -11.82 -15.86
CA VAL A 263 1.00 -11.96 -17.23
C VAL A 263 0.90 -13.40 -17.69
N ARG A 264 1.24 -14.35 -16.79
CA ARG A 264 1.18 -15.77 -17.12
C ARG A 264 -0.26 -16.27 -17.28
N ALA A 265 -1.17 -15.85 -16.41
CA ALA A 265 -2.60 -16.15 -16.57
C ALA A 265 -3.12 -15.64 -17.93
N GLY A 266 -2.76 -14.41 -18.33
CA GLY A 266 -3.12 -13.87 -19.65
C GLY A 266 -2.57 -14.67 -20.83
N GLN A 267 -1.36 -15.23 -20.72
CA GLN A 267 -0.78 -16.11 -21.74
C GLN A 267 -1.52 -17.46 -21.82
N ARG A 268 -1.85 -18.06 -20.66
CA ARG A 268 -2.61 -19.31 -20.55
C ARG A 268 -4.02 -19.16 -21.10
N ALA A 269 -4.72 -18.08 -20.78
CA ALA A 269 -6.05 -17.80 -21.32
C ALA A 269 -6.04 -17.63 -22.85
N LYS A 270 -5.04 -16.96 -23.42
CA LYS A 270 -4.85 -16.86 -24.87
C LYS A 270 -4.58 -18.22 -25.52
N ALA A 271 -4.04 -19.19 -24.79
CA ALA A 271 -3.84 -20.56 -25.23
C ALA A 271 -5.11 -21.44 -25.10
N GLY A 272 -6.16 -20.93 -24.46
CA GLY A 272 -7.46 -21.59 -24.34
C GLY A 272 -7.79 -22.08 -22.93
N ASP A 273 -6.95 -21.81 -21.92
CA ASP A 273 -7.24 -22.18 -20.54
C ASP A 273 -8.26 -21.22 -19.93
N THR A 274 -9.07 -21.71 -18.99
CA THR A 274 -9.98 -20.88 -18.19
C THR A 274 -9.29 -20.60 -16.87
N VAL A 275 -8.60 -19.47 -16.78
CA VAL A 275 -7.77 -19.10 -15.63
C VAL A 275 -7.82 -17.59 -15.38
N TRP A 276 -7.61 -17.19 -14.13
CA TRP A 276 -7.58 -15.81 -13.68
C TRP A 276 -6.44 -15.56 -12.70
N ALA A 277 -6.13 -14.27 -12.50
CA ALA A 277 -5.17 -13.86 -11.50
C ALA A 277 -5.57 -12.54 -10.82
N ILE A 278 -5.03 -12.35 -9.61
CA ILE A 278 -5.11 -11.13 -8.83
C ILE A 278 -3.68 -10.68 -8.56
N PRO A 279 -3.17 -9.64 -9.27
CA PRO A 279 -1.88 -9.04 -8.98
C PRO A 279 -1.92 -8.26 -7.66
N TYR A 280 -0.82 -7.58 -7.30
CA TYR A 280 -0.67 -7.00 -5.98
C TYR A 280 0.08 -5.66 -6.03
N ASP A 281 -0.03 -4.85 -4.97
CA ASP A 281 0.70 -3.63 -4.63
C ASP A 281 0.35 -2.37 -5.41
N PHE A 282 0.21 -2.42 -6.72
CA PHE A 282 0.07 -1.25 -7.58
C PHE A 282 -1.29 -1.20 -8.26
N GLU A 283 -2.04 -0.10 -8.08
CA GLU A 283 -3.40 0.09 -8.59
C GLU A 283 -3.55 -0.23 -10.08
N GLY A 284 -2.57 0.18 -10.90
CA GLY A 284 -2.60 -0.01 -12.35
C GLY A 284 -2.26 -1.42 -12.84
N ALA A 285 -1.95 -2.39 -11.96
CA ALA A 285 -1.39 -3.69 -12.33
C ALA A 285 -2.29 -4.52 -13.26
N CYS A 286 -3.62 -4.40 -13.18
CA CYS A 286 -4.55 -5.08 -14.09
C CYS A 286 -4.33 -4.75 -15.57
N GLY A 287 -3.67 -3.64 -15.88
CA GLY A 287 -3.34 -3.23 -17.25
C GLY A 287 -2.47 -4.23 -18.02
N GLU A 288 -1.70 -5.09 -17.33
CA GLU A 288 -0.83 -6.10 -17.95
C GLU A 288 -1.61 -7.23 -18.66
N ALA A 289 -2.74 -7.68 -18.08
CA ALA A 289 -3.61 -8.67 -18.69
C ALA A 289 -5.06 -8.49 -18.19
N PRO A 290 -5.78 -7.46 -18.67
CA PRO A 290 -7.10 -7.10 -18.15
C PRO A 290 -8.14 -8.20 -18.28
N ASP A 291 -8.07 -9.01 -19.34
CA ASP A 291 -9.08 -10.05 -19.64
C ASP A 291 -9.13 -11.18 -18.60
N VAL A 292 -8.11 -11.31 -17.75
CA VAL A 292 -7.99 -12.34 -16.70
C VAL A 292 -7.77 -11.74 -15.31
N CYS A 293 -7.74 -10.41 -15.18
CA CYS A 293 -7.56 -9.73 -13.91
C CYS A 293 -8.90 -9.62 -13.17
N LEU A 294 -8.99 -10.18 -11.96
CA LEU A 294 -10.18 -10.08 -11.11
C LEU A 294 -10.21 -8.81 -10.27
N GLY A 295 -9.07 -8.20 -10.06
CA GLY A 295 -8.87 -7.00 -9.28
C GLY A 295 -7.45 -6.92 -8.74
N VAL A 296 -7.13 -5.84 -8.07
CA VAL A 296 -5.83 -5.64 -7.43
C VAL A 296 -5.99 -4.98 -6.07
N PRO A 297 -5.60 -5.65 -4.98
CA PRO A 297 -5.37 -4.98 -3.70
C PRO A 297 -4.08 -4.17 -3.81
N TYR A 298 -4.14 -2.88 -3.50
CA TYR A 298 -3.00 -2.00 -3.67
C TYR A 298 -2.76 -1.11 -2.45
N PHE A 299 -1.51 -0.71 -2.28
CA PHE A 299 -1.14 0.31 -1.31
C PHE A 299 -1.24 1.71 -1.90
N ASN A 300 -1.80 2.62 -1.14
CA ASN A 300 -1.74 4.05 -1.41
C ASN A 300 -0.93 4.75 -0.30
N TRP A 301 0.36 4.90 -0.52
CA TRP A 301 1.30 5.50 0.42
C TRP A 301 1.21 7.03 0.46
N GLY A 302 0.59 7.65 -0.56
CA GLY A 302 0.55 9.10 -0.78
C GLY A 302 0.09 9.90 0.44
N PRO A 303 -1.09 9.64 1.01
CA PRO A 303 -1.62 10.41 2.16
C PRO A 303 -0.72 10.33 3.40
N ALA A 304 -0.21 9.14 3.74
CA ALA A 304 0.68 8.95 4.89
C ALA A 304 2.03 9.66 4.68
N TYR A 305 2.64 9.51 3.51
CA TYR A 305 3.90 10.16 3.16
C TYR A 305 3.76 11.68 3.12
N LEU A 306 2.64 12.20 2.61
CA LEU A 306 2.36 13.63 2.62
C LEU A 306 2.29 14.18 4.05
N ASN A 307 1.63 13.49 4.97
CA ASN A 307 1.54 13.90 6.37
C ASN A 307 2.91 13.89 7.06
N VAL A 308 3.72 12.87 6.81
CA VAL A 308 5.11 12.80 7.30
C VAL A 308 5.95 13.94 6.72
N ALA A 309 5.87 14.17 5.41
CA ALA A 309 6.63 15.23 4.74
C ALA A 309 6.26 16.62 5.26
N ARG A 310 4.97 16.88 5.52
CA ARG A 310 4.51 18.12 6.15
C ARG A 310 5.11 18.30 7.56
N SER A 311 5.04 17.24 8.39
CA SER A 311 5.59 17.32 9.75
C SER A 311 7.11 17.51 9.76
N ALA A 312 7.83 16.92 8.82
CA ALA A 312 9.26 17.13 8.65
C ALA A 312 9.56 18.58 8.20
N GLN A 313 8.80 19.12 7.24
CA GLN A 313 8.93 20.48 6.76
C GLN A 313 8.64 21.53 7.86
N ASP A 314 7.65 21.24 8.71
CA ASP A 314 7.23 22.13 9.80
C ASP A 314 8.09 21.96 11.06
N GLY A 315 9.04 21.03 11.08
CA GLY A 315 9.87 20.71 12.25
C GLY A 315 9.09 20.11 13.41
N THR A 316 7.97 19.45 13.13
CA THR A 316 7.07 18.81 14.11
C THR A 316 7.07 17.29 13.99
N PHE A 317 7.97 16.73 13.22
CA PHE A 317 8.08 15.28 13.07
C PHE A 317 8.28 14.62 14.44
N ALA A 318 7.51 13.59 14.68
CA ALA A 318 7.66 12.68 15.82
C ALA A 318 7.60 11.24 15.28
N ALA A 319 8.60 10.45 15.62
CA ALA A 319 8.59 9.04 15.26
C ALA A 319 7.38 8.34 15.88
N GLY A 320 6.72 7.52 15.08
CA GLY A 320 5.56 6.76 15.51
C GLY A 320 5.29 5.60 14.55
N PHE A 321 4.56 4.61 15.03
CA PHE A 321 4.08 3.50 14.24
C PHE A 321 2.69 3.82 13.68
N GLN A 322 2.56 3.78 12.37
CA GLN A 322 1.31 4.00 11.65
C GLN A 322 0.96 2.72 10.88
N TRP A 323 -0.19 2.12 11.20
CA TRP A 323 -0.74 0.98 10.47
C TRP A 323 -2.15 1.34 10.02
N ASN A 324 -2.22 1.97 8.85
CA ASN A 324 -3.39 2.69 8.37
C ASN A 324 -4.31 1.76 7.56
N GLY A 325 -5.60 1.77 7.87
CA GLY A 325 -6.61 1.00 7.15
C GLY A 325 -7.15 1.69 5.90
N PRO A 326 -8.11 1.02 5.23
CA PRO A 326 -8.91 1.64 4.18
C PRO A 326 -9.75 2.81 4.68
N ASP A 327 -10.02 3.78 3.83
CA ASP A 327 -11.14 4.70 4.05
C ASP A 327 -12.44 3.97 3.65
N TRP A 328 -13.17 3.51 4.62
CA TRP A 328 -14.38 2.73 4.39
C TRP A 328 -15.54 3.52 3.73
N THR A 329 -15.43 4.83 3.61
CA THR A 329 -16.39 5.63 2.84
C THR A 329 -16.12 5.56 1.33
N ASP A 330 -14.85 5.41 0.96
CA ASP A 330 -14.37 5.18 -0.40
C ASP A 330 -12.97 4.54 -0.32
N ILE A 331 -12.90 3.23 -0.43
CA ILE A 331 -11.64 2.48 -0.28
C ILE A 331 -10.60 2.80 -1.35
N ASN A 332 -11.03 3.41 -2.46
CA ASN A 332 -10.16 3.83 -3.56
C ASN A 332 -9.91 5.34 -3.57
N ASN A 333 -10.26 6.05 -2.50
CA ASN A 333 -9.99 7.48 -2.39
C ASN A 333 -8.47 7.75 -2.33
N PRO A 334 -7.89 8.44 -3.33
CA PRO A 334 -6.44 8.62 -3.41
C PRO A 334 -5.89 9.54 -2.31
N ASP A 335 -6.73 10.35 -1.66
CA ASP A 335 -6.31 11.34 -0.67
C ASP A 335 -6.45 10.86 0.78
N THR A 336 -7.18 9.77 1.03
CA THR A 336 -7.53 9.35 2.39
C THR A 336 -7.33 7.86 2.67
N SER A 337 -7.50 6.98 1.69
CA SER A 337 -7.37 5.54 1.88
C SER A 337 -5.91 5.11 1.82
N ALA A 338 -5.46 4.28 2.77
CA ALA A 338 -4.10 3.71 2.75
C ALA A 338 -4.03 2.38 1.99
N VAL A 339 -5.16 1.71 1.81
CA VAL A 339 -5.30 0.44 1.10
C VAL A 339 -6.55 0.50 0.26
N GLY A 340 -6.42 0.17 -1.02
CA GLY A 340 -7.52 0.09 -1.95
C GLY A 340 -7.70 -1.29 -2.56
N PHE A 341 -8.79 -1.45 -3.29
CA PHE A 341 -9.04 -2.60 -4.14
C PHE A 341 -9.67 -2.11 -5.46
N GLU A 342 -8.87 -2.09 -6.51
CA GLU A 342 -9.35 -1.80 -7.86
C GLU A 342 -9.93 -3.07 -8.47
N ARG A 343 -11.18 -3.01 -8.96
CA ARG A 343 -11.84 -4.15 -9.59
C ARG A 343 -11.30 -4.40 -10.98
N GLY A 344 -10.96 -5.65 -11.24
CA GLY A 344 -10.51 -6.04 -12.57
C GLY A 344 -11.66 -6.26 -13.55
N PRO A 345 -11.41 -6.07 -14.85
CA PRO A 345 -12.42 -6.27 -15.89
C PRO A 345 -12.93 -7.71 -16.03
N ALA A 346 -12.17 -8.69 -15.55
CA ALA A 346 -12.55 -10.09 -15.60
C ALA A 346 -13.53 -10.52 -14.48
N LEU A 347 -13.72 -9.69 -13.44
CA LEU A 347 -14.70 -9.95 -12.38
C LEU A 347 -16.12 -9.73 -12.93
N SER A 348 -16.99 -10.75 -12.83
CA SER A 348 -18.36 -10.63 -13.31
C SER A 348 -19.17 -9.58 -12.55
N ALA A 349 -20.23 -9.05 -13.13
CA ALA A 349 -21.08 -8.06 -12.46
C ALA A 349 -21.78 -8.64 -11.21
N ASP A 350 -22.14 -9.92 -11.25
CA ASP A 350 -22.78 -10.61 -10.14
C ASP A 350 -21.77 -10.83 -8.99
N ASP A 351 -20.55 -11.28 -9.32
CA ASP A 351 -19.48 -11.43 -8.33
C ASP A 351 -19.06 -10.07 -7.73
N ALA A 352 -18.99 -9.02 -8.56
CA ALA A 352 -18.72 -7.67 -8.10
C ALA A 352 -19.78 -7.17 -7.11
N SER A 353 -21.06 -7.45 -7.37
CA SER A 353 -22.15 -7.11 -6.44
C SER A 353 -22.07 -7.87 -5.12
N THR A 354 -21.66 -9.15 -5.16
CA THR A 354 -21.45 -9.96 -3.95
C THR A 354 -20.22 -9.49 -3.19
N LEU A 355 -19.15 -9.13 -3.91
CA LEU A 355 -17.94 -8.55 -3.32
C LEU A 355 -18.24 -7.21 -2.60
N ASP A 356 -19.17 -6.38 -3.12
CA ASP A 356 -19.60 -5.16 -2.45
C ASP A 356 -20.28 -5.43 -1.10
N GLN A 357 -21.06 -6.51 -1.01
CA GLN A 357 -21.66 -6.91 0.26
C GLN A 357 -20.58 -7.32 1.27
N PHE A 358 -19.56 -8.05 0.81
CA PHE A 358 -18.43 -8.43 1.65
C PHE A 358 -17.66 -7.20 2.14
N VAL A 359 -17.31 -6.27 1.25
CA VAL A 359 -16.63 -5.01 1.61
C VAL A 359 -17.47 -4.18 2.58
N THR A 360 -18.78 -4.11 2.39
CA THR A 360 -19.70 -3.42 3.31
C THR A 360 -19.67 -4.06 4.70
N GLY A 361 -19.66 -5.40 4.77
CA GLY A 361 -19.58 -6.11 6.04
C GLY A 361 -18.25 -5.92 6.77
N LEU A 362 -17.12 -5.80 6.04
CA LEU A 362 -15.84 -5.42 6.62
C LEU A 362 -15.87 -3.98 7.14
N ALA A 363 -16.50 -3.07 6.39
CA ALA A 363 -16.57 -1.65 6.70
C ALA A 363 -17.40 -1.35 7.97
N ASP A 364 -18.54 -2.01 8.13
CA ASP A 364 -19.43 -1.81 9.26
C ASP A 364 -19.13 -2.72 10.47
N GLY A 365 -18.13 -3.62 10.32
CA GLY A 365 -17.67 -4.54 11.35
C GLY A 365 -18.59 -5.75 11.59
N SER A 366 -19.62 -5.96 10.75
CA SER A 366 -20.46 -7.17 10.81
C SER A 366 -19.69 -8.42 10.35
N ILE A 367 -18.61 -8.23 9.58
CA ILE A 367 -17.66 -9.26 9.20
C ILE A 367 -16.31 -8.92 9.83
N ASN A 368 -15.85 -9.76 10.75
CA ASN A 368 -14.50 -9.70 11.31
C ASN A 368 -13.88 -11.10 11.19
N LEU A 369 -13.00 -11.27 10.20
CA LEU A 369 -12.43 -12.58 9.87
C LEU A 369 -11.33 -13.04 10.85
N TYR A 370 -10.76 -12.11 11.63
CA TYR A 370 -9.84 -12.44 12.72
C TYR A 370 -10.60 -12.64 14.04
N THR A 371 -11.71 -13.39 13.96
CA THR A 371 -12.49 -13.85 15.12
C THR A 371 -12.48 -15.37 15.16
N GLY A 372 -12.16 -15.95 16.31
CA GLY A 372 -12.07 -17.38 16.48
C GLY A 372 -13.44 -18.12 16.50
N PRO A 373 -13.41 -19.44 16.32
CA PRO A 373 -12.21 -20.29 16.45
C PRO A 373 -11.32 -20.29 15.21
N LEU A 374 -10.03 -20.04 15.37
CA LEU A 374 -9.01 -20.17 14.33
C LEU A 374 -7.83 -21.00 14.88
N ASN A 375 -7.32 -21.91 14.07
CA ASN A 375 -6.17 -22.72 14.38
C ASN A 375 -5.02 -22.43 13.41
N TRP A 376 -3.80 -22.58 13.91
CA TRP A 376 -2.61 -22.62 13.07
C TRP A 376 -2.53 -23.92 12.28
N GLN A 377 -1.71 -23.97 11.26
CA GLN A 377 -1.54 -25.12 10.38
C GLN A 377 -1.08 -26.40 11.13
N ASP A 378 -0.37 -26.27 12.24
CA ASP A 378 0.05 -27.39 13.08
C ASP A 378 -1.06 -27.90 14.02
N GLY A 379 -2.26 -27.31 13.98
CA GLY A 379 -3.43 -27.64 14.81
C GLY A 379 -3.42 -26.95 16.17
N SER A 380 -2.44 -26.15 16.50
CA SER A 380 -2.48 -25.34 17.72
C SER A 380 -3.48 -24.18 17.58
N VAL A 381 -4.09 -23.77 18.70
CA VAL A 381 -5.08 -22.69 18.70
C VAL A 381 -4.41 -21.35 18.44
N PHE A 382 -4.91 -20.62 17.44
CA PHE A 382 -4.57 -19.21 17.23
C PHE A 382 -5.55 -18.32 18.01
N LEU A 383 -6.85 -18.49 17.79
CA LEU A 383 -7.90 -17.75 18.51
C LEU A 383 -8.96 -18.74 19.03
N GLY A 384 -9.32 -18.61 20.32
CA GLY A 384 -10.41 -19.36 20.90
C GLY A 384 -11.78 -18.92 20.38
N ASP A 385 -12.83 -19.65 20.74
CA ASP A 385 -14.21 -19.35 20.31
C ASP A 385 -14.64 -17.93 20.72
N GLY A 386 -15.01 -17.11 19.74
CA GLY A 386 -15.39 -15.72 19.90
C GLY A 386 -14.26 -14.76 20.28
N GLU A 387 -13.02 -15.22 20.38
CA GLU A 387 -11.85 -14.35 20.58
C GLU A 387 -11.57 -13.54 19.32
N VAL A 388 -11.31 -12.23 19.51
CA VAL A 388 -10.90 -11.32 18.43
C VAL A 388 -9.40 -11.09 18.54
N ALA A 389 -8.68 -11.24 17.45
CA ALA A 389 -7.24 -11.03 17.41
C ALA A 389 -6.86 -9.59 17.74
N THR A 390 -5.81 -9.44 18.52
CA THR A 390 -5.15 -8.14 18.74
C THR A 390 -4.29 -7.77 17.54
N ASP A 391 -3.93 -6.49 17.42
CA ASP A 391 -3.02 -6.01 16.38
C ASP A 391 -1.68 -6.76 16.40
N GLN A 392 -1.15 -7.09 17.58
CA GLN A 392 0.08 -7.88 17.70
C GLN A 392 -0.08 -9.32 17.19
N GLN A 393 -1.21 -9.97 17.49
CA GLN A 393 -1.46 -11.33 17.01
C GLN A 393 -1.58 -11.37 15.49
N ILE A 394 -2.16 -10.34 14.87
CA ILE A 394 -2.24 -10.23 13.41
C ILE A 394 -0.86 -9.91 12.83
N TRP A 395 -0.19 -8.87 13.36
CA TRP A 395 1.11 -8.42 12.84
C TRP A 395 2.17 -9.52 12.83
N TYR A 396 2.22 -10.32 13.89
CA TYR A 396 3.21 -11.37 14.10
C TYR A 396 2.66 -12.77 13.84
N ALA A 397 1.89 -12.96 12.77
CA ALA A 397 1.38 -14.25 12.35
C ALA A 397 2.52 -15.28 12.24
N SER A 398 2.47 -16.31 13.09
CA SER A 398 3.60 -17.24 13.27
C SER A 398 3.59 -18.42 12.28
N GLN A 399 2.42 -18.75 11.77
CA GLN A 399 2.20 -19.85 10.82
C GLN A 399 1.11 -19.47 9.82
N LEU A 400 0.90 -20.28 8.80
CA LEU A 400 -0.32 -20.31 8.01
C LEU A 400 -1.47 -20.89 8.83
N LEU A 401 -2.71 -20.56 8.46
CA LEU A 401 -3.89 -21.09 9.12
C LEU A 401 -4.19 -22.55 8.70
N GLU A 402 -4.88 -23.26 9.58
CA GLU A 402 -5.42 -24.60 9.30
C GLU A 402 -6.32 -24.57 8.06
N GLY A 403 -6.16 -25.57 7.18
CA GLY A 403 -6.86 -25.68 5.89
C GLY A 403 -6.04 -25.19 4.70
N MET A 404 -4.97 -24.43 4.93
CA MET A 404 -4.03 -24.02 3.88
C MET A 404 -2.96 -25.09 3.64
N LYS A 405 -2.44 -25.16 2.40
CA LYS A 405 -1.32 -26.00 2.02
C LYS A 405 -0.13 -25.12 1.66
N GLY A 406 1.04 -25.44 2.18
CA GLY A 406 2.28 -24.68 1.96
C GLY A 406 3.15 -24.68 3.22
N ALA A 407 4.34 -24.13 3.13
CA ALA A 407 5.24 -24.03 4.27
C ALA A 407 4.91 -22.80 5.14
N SER A 408 4.90 -22.97 6.46
CA SER A 408 4.80 -21.86 7.43
C SER A 408 6.17 -21.29 7.82
N SER A 409 7.26 -22.02 7.54
CA SER A 409 8.66 -21.62 7.80
C SER A 409 9.51 -21.86 6.57
N ALA A 410 10.65 -21.17 6.52
CA ALA A 410 11.63 -21.31 5.43
C ALA A 410 12.53 -22.57 5.54
N ASP A 411 12.37 -23.37 6.59
CA ASP A 411 13.20 -24.58 6.89
C ASP A 411 12.69 -25.85 6.21
#